data_339de1e48cddd30f457335abd86316a5
#
_entry.id   339de1e48cddd30f457335abd86316a5
#
_cell.length_a   1.000
_cell.length_b   1.000
_cell.length_c   1.000
_cell.angle_alpha   90.00
_cell.angle_beta   90.00
_cell.angle_gamma   90.00
#
_symmetry.space_group_name_H-M   'P 1'
#
loop_
_entity.id
_entity.type
_entity.pdbx_description
1 polymer ?
#
loop_
_entity_poly.entity_id
_entity_poly.type
_entity_poly.pdbx_seq_one_letter_code
_entity_poly.pdbx_strand_id
1 'polypeptide(L)'
;MSKPADKAVKSAPVEAHTAANATIALDDHDSHDAPKGIARWLYSTNHKDIGTLYLWFSFTMFLTGGAMAMVIRAELFQPGLQLVDPQFFNQMTTVHGLVMVFGAVMPAFTGLANWMIPMMIGAPDMALPRMNNLSFWILPFAFLILLSSLFLPGGAPNFGWTFYAPLSTTYGPDSTALFVFSVHIMGISSIMGAINVIVTIVNMRAPGMTWFKLPMFVWTWLITAFLLIAVMPVLAGAVTMVLTDKYFSTSFFDAAGGGDPVMFQHIFWFFGHPEVYIMILPSFGIISAILPAFSGKKLFGYHSMVYATCSIALLSFLVWAHHMFTTGMPVFAELFFMYCTMLIAVPTGVKVFNWVATMWRGALTFETPMLFAIAFIVLFTIGGFSGLMLAIVPADFQYHDTYFVVAHFHYVLVSGAVFSIMAASYYWLPKWTGNMYDHKLSLWHFWCSVISVNVLFFPMHFLGLAGMPRRIPDYAIQFADVNQIVSIGGFAFGLSQLIFLWVVIKCIRGGEKASAKPWERAEGLEWTVPSPAPHHTFSTPPKVD
;
A
#
# COMPACT_ATOMS: atom_id res chain seq x y z
N MET A 1 -57.67 -22.76 52.25
CA MET A 1 -57.71 -24.11 51.67
C MET A 1 -56.51 -24.27 50.74
N SER A 2 -55.64 -25.16 51.11
CA SER A 2 -54.53 -25.85 50.49
C SER A 2 -53.77 -25.16 49.32
N LYS A 3 -52.51 -24.78 49.57
CA LYS A 3 -51.41 -24.61 48.62
C LYS A 3 -51.04 -25.99 48.03
N PRO A 4 -50.59 -26.04 46.78
CA PRO A 4 -49.78 -27.15 46.30
C PRO A 4 -48.27 -26.78 46.28
N ALA A 5 -47.50 -27.81 46.51
CA ALA A 5 -46.08 -27.83 46.80
C ALA A 5 -45.16 -27.46 45.64
N ASP A 6 -44.05 -26.83 45.98
CA ASP A 6 -42.82 -26.70 45.18
C ASP A 6 -42.25 -28.04 44.80
N LYS A 7 -42.09 -28.28 43.49
CA LYS A 7 -41.20 -29.31 42.96
C LYS A 7 -39.91 -28.63 42.48
N ALA A 8 -38.86 -28.76 43.27
CA ALA A 8 -37.52 -28.43 42.90
C ALA A 8 -37.05 -29.30 41.72
N VAL A 9 -36.79 -28.69 40.57
CA VAL A 9 -36.10 -29.32 39.45
C VAL A 9 -34.59 -29.26 39.75
N LYS A 10 -34.02 -30.43 40.04
CA LYS A 10 -32.55 -30.58 40.12
C LYS A 10 -31.94 -30.34 38.75
N SER A 11 -31.15 -29.29 38.61
CA SER A 11 -30.31 -29.06 37.47
C SER A 11 -29.16 -30.08 37.48
N ALA A 12 -29.03 -30.85 36.41
CA ALA A 12 -27.86 -31.69 36.15
C ALA A 12 -26.63 -30.82 35.86
N PRO A 13 -25.41 -31.22 36.25
CA PRO A 13 -24.22 -30.47 35.97
C PRO A 13 -23.95 -30.46 34.46
N VAL A 14 -23.74 -29.30 33.90
CA VAL A 14 -23.19 -29.09 32.56
C VAL A 14 -21.75 -29.58 32.58
N GLU A 15 -21.48 -30.69 31.96
CA GLU A 15 -20.13 -31.17 31.67
C GLU A 15 -19.44 -30.11 30.79
N ALA A 16 -18.40 -29.49 31.33
CA ALA A 16 -17.48 -28.65 30.59
C ALA A 16 -16.72 -29.54 29.59
N HIS A 17 -17.08 -29.46 28.31
CA HIS A 17 -16.23 -29.99 27.26
C HIS A 17 -14.91 -29.23 27.28
N THR A 18 -13.91 -29.79 27.96
CA THR A 18 -12.51 -29.44 27.82
C THR A 18 -12.15 -29.65 26.33
N ALA A 19 -11.93 -28.52 25.64
CA ALA A 19 -11.31 -28.55 24.33
C ALA A 19 -10.00 -29.32 24.44
N ALA A 20 -9.97 -30.50 23.84
CA ALA A 20 -8.77 -31.31 23.72
C ALA A 20 -7.69 -30.47 23.03
N ASN A 21 -6.61 -30.19 23.75
CA ASN A 21 -5.35 -29.71 23.18
C ASN A 21 -4.87 -30.76 22.17
N ALA A 22 -5.25 -30.59 20.93
CA ALA A 22 -4.57 -31.26 19.83
C ALA A 22 -3.18 -30.61 19.72
N THR A 23 -2.22 -31.12 20.47
CA THR A 23 -0.81 -30.93 20.19
C THR A 23 -0.56 -31.53 18.81
N ILE A 24 -0.50 -30.64 17.79
CA ILE A 24 0.03 -31.02 16.49
C ILE A 24 1.48 -31.43 16.74
N ALA A 25 1.75 -32.73 16.69
CA ALA A 25 3.10 -33.24 16.69
C ALA A 25 3.80 -32.66 15.46
N LEU A 26 4.71 -31.73 15.68
CA LEU A 26 5.59 -31.24 14.62
C LEU A 26 6.51 -32.41 14.27
N ASP A 27 6.36 -32.98 13.08
CA ASP A 27 7.32 -33.94 12.56
C ASP A 27 8.67 -33.24 12.41
N ASP A 28 9.63 -33.64 13.21
CA ASP A 28 11.02 -33.11 13.25
C ASP A 28 11.80 -33.42 11.95
N HIS A 29 11.20 -34.15 11.01
CA HIS A 29 11.82 -34.53 9.74
C HIS A 29 11.99 -33.38 8.73
N ASP A 30 11.20 -32.28 8.82
CA ASP A 30 11.26 -31.18 7.86
C ASP A 30 12.35 -30.12 8.15
N SER A 31 13.04 -30.20 9.30
CA SER A 31 14.06 -29.22 9.68
C SER A 31 15.42 -29.46 9.00
N HIS A 32 15.63 -30.64 8.40
CA HIS A 32 16.94 -31.01 7.85
C HIS A 32 17.22 -30.53 6.42
N ASP A 33 16.20 -30.24 5.61
CA ASP A 33 16.34 -29.89 4.18
C ASP A 33 16.21 -28.39 3.85
N ALA A 34 15.89 -27.53 4.82
CA ALA A 34 15.79 -26.10 4.58
C ALA A 34 17.19 -25.49 4.32
N PRO A 35 17.40 -24.73 3.24
CA PRO A 35 18.67 -24.04 3.01
C PRO A 35 19.04 -23.14 4.19
N LYS A 36 20.32 -23.14 4.59
CA LYS A 36 20.84 -22.34 5.71
C LYS A 36 21.70 -21.18 5.22
N GLY A 37 21.87 -20.14 6.06
CA GLY A 37 22.71 -18.99 5.74
C GLY A 37 22.18 -18.18 4.54
N ILE A 38 23.07 -17.66 3.71
CA ILE A 38 22.71 -16.83 2.55
C ILE A 38 21.91 -17.64 1.51
N ALA A 39 22.18 -18.93 1.35
CA ALA A 39 21.48 -19.79 0.41
C ALA A 39 19.96 -19.87 0.71
N ARG A 40 19.56 -19.81 1.99
CA ARG A 40 18.15 -19.70 2.37
C ARG A 40 17.46 -18.52 1.69
N TRP A 41 18.07 -17.36 1.74
CA TRP A 41 17.46 -16.14 1.20
C TRP A 41 17.46 -16.11 -0.34
N LEU A 42 18.50 -16.64 -0.98
CA LEU A 42 18.61 -16.66 -2.44
C LEU A 42 17.68 -17.68 -3.12
N TYR A 43 17.52 -18.86 -2.51
CA TYR A 43 16.86 -19.99 -3.16
C TYR A 43 15.58 -20.44 -2.47
N SER A 44 15.18 -19.81 -1.36
CA SER A 44 13.94 -20.18 -0.68
C SER A 44 12.74 -19.99 -1.58
N THR A 45 11.88 -21.00 -1.60
CA THR A 45 10.57 -20.93 -2.23
C THR A 45 9.44 -20.74 -1.21
N ASN A 46 9.78 -20.70 0.09
CA ASN A 46 8.83 -20.53 1.17
C ASN A 46 8.23 -19.11 1.16
N HIS A 47 6.91 -19.03 1.20
CA HIS A 47 6.18 -17.77 1.13
C HIS A 47 6.52 -16.76 2.26
N LYS A 48 6.89 -17.25 3.46
CA LYS A 48 7.25 -16.38 4.59
C LYS A 48 8.63 -15.77 4.41
N ASP A 49 9.60 -16.54 3.91
CA ASP A 49 10.94 -16.04 3.59
C ASP A 49 10.86 -14.98 2.49
N ILE A 50 10.13 -15.27 1.41
CA ILE A 50 9.92 -14.32 0.31
C ILE A 50 9.15 -13.09 0.79
N GLY A 51 8.12 -13.25 1.61
CA GLY A 51 7.41 -12.14 2.23
C GLY A 51 8.33 -11.27 3.09
N THR A 52 9.25 -11.88 3.85
CA THR A 52 10.25 -11.17 4.65
C THR A 52 11.21 -10.38 3.76
N LEU A 53 11.66 -10.96 2.65
CA LEU A 53 12.52 -10.27 1.68
C LEU A 53 11.81 -9.04 1.09
N TYR A 54 10.54 -9.17 0.69
CA TYR A 54 9.72 -8.06 0.21
C TYR A 54 9.58 -6.95 1.26
N LEU A 55 9.33 -7.29 2.52
CA LEU A 55 9.16 -6.31 3.61
C LEU A 55 10.45 -5.53 3.88
N TRP A 56 11.61 -6.20 3.94
CA TRP A 56 12.89 -5.52 4.12
C TRP A 56 13.28 -4.67 2.91
N PHE A 57 13.07 -5.18 1.71
CA PHE A 57 13.29 -4.43 0.47
C PHE A 57 12.41 -3.16 0.45
N SER A 58 11.12 -3.32 0.69
CA SER A 58 10.15 -2.22 0.75
C SER A 58 10.57 -1.16 1.77
N PHE A 59 10.98 -1.57 2.97
CA PHE A 59 11.41 -0.63 4.00
C PHE A 59 12.70 0.10 3.61
N THR A 60 13.65 -0.59 2.97
CA THR A 60 14.86 0.03 2.43
C THR A 60 14.51 1.09 1.37
N MET A 61 13.59 0.76 0.46
CA MET A 61 13.12 1.70 -0.56
C MET A 61 12.34 2.86 0.05
N PHE A 62 11.55 2.61 1.10
CA PHE A 62 10.86 3.67 1.84
C PHE A 62 11.83 4.68 2.47
N LEU A 63 12.92 4.21 3.06
CA LEU A 63 13.97 5.08 3.58
C LEU A 63 14.72 5.82 2.46
N THR A 64 14.99 5.14 1.34
CA THR A 64 15.67 5.73 0.18
C THR A 64 14.82 6.84 -0.45
N GLY A 65 13.56 6.56 -0.77
CA GLY A 65 12.63 7.55 -1.30
C GLY A 65 12.32 8.65 -0.28
N GLY A 66 12.28 8.32 1.02
CA GLY A 66 12.15 9.28 2.11
C GLY A 66 13.33 10.25 2.17
N ALA A 67 14.56 9.77 2.01
CA ALA A 67 15.74 10.62 1.94
C ALA A 67 15.68 11.60 0.76
N MET A 68 15.21 11.14 -0.41
CA MET A 68 14.97 12.03 -1.56
C MET A 68 13.92 13.10 -1.24
N ALA A 69 12.84 12.75 -0.53
CA ALA A 69 11.85 13.71 -0.06
C ALA A 69 12.44 14.72 0.93
N MET A 70 13.40 14.31 1.77
CA MET A 70 14.11 15.25 2.66
C MET A 70 14.95 16.24 1.88
N VAL A 71 15.60 15.84 0.79
CA VAL A 71 16.31 16.77 -0.12
C VAL A 71 15.33 17.78 -0.72
N ILE A 72 14.18 17.33 -1.23
CA ILE A 72 13.13 18.22 -1.76
C ILE A 72 12.68 19.23 -0.69
N ARG A 73 12.44 18.78 0.53
CA ARG A 73 11.98 19.65 1.62
C ARG A 73 13.07 20.57 2.15
N ALA A 74 14.32 20.15 2.12
CA ALA A 74 15.46 21.00 2.48
C ALA A 74 15.64 22.15 1.48
N GLU A 75 15.54 21.86 0.16
CA GLU A 75 15.57 22.89 -0.88
C GLU A 75 14.43 23.89 -0.72
N LEU A 76 13.23 23.41 -0.49
CA LEU A 76 12.03 24.26 -0.34
C LEU A 76 11.87 24.84 1.08
N PHE A 77 12.87 24.79 1.94
CA PHE A 77 12.80 25.39 3.27
C PHE A 77 12.77 26.92 3.21
N GLN A 78 13.48 27.50 2.26
CA GLN A 78 13.50 28.93 1.97
C GLN A 78 13.33 29.18 0.47
N PRO A 79 12.79 30.32 0.05
CA PRO A 79 12.73 30.69 -1.36
C PRO A 79 14.13 30.94 -1.93
N GLY A 80 14.28 30.78 -3.24
CA GLY A 80 15.54 30.79 -3.97
C GLY A 80 16.19 29.39 -4.00
N LEU A 81 17.13 29.22 -4.92
CA LEU A 81 17.91 27.98 -5.03
C LEU A 81 18.96 27.94 -3.92
N GLN A 82 18.84 26.98 -2.99
CA GLN A 82 19.63 26.94 -1.76
C GLN A 82 20.71 25.86 -1.76
N LEU A 83 20.31 24.60 -2.04
CA LEU A 83 21.13 23.40 -1.82
C LEU A 83 21.43 22.63 -3.09
N VAL A 84 20.49 22.60 -4.02
CA VAL A 84 20.57 21.77 -5.23
C VAL A 84 20.19 22.57 -6.47
N ASP A 85 20.77 22.19 -7.63
CA ASP A 85 20.35 22.77 -8.89
C ASP A 85 18.96 22.27 -9.33
N PRO A 86 18.26 22.99 -10.22
CA PRO A 86 16.91 22.64 -10.65
C PRO A 86 16.81 21.26 -11.32
N GLN A 87 17.84 20.81 -12.03
CA GLN A 87 17.82 19.50 -12.68
C GLN A 87 17.90 18.39 -11.65
N PHE A 88 18.78 18.50 -10.67
CA PHE A 88 18.87 17.52 -9.58
C PHE A 88 17.60 17.50 -8.73
N PHE A 89 16.97 18.66 -8.47
CA PHE A 89 15.68 18.73 -7.80
C PHE A 89 14.61 17.94 -8.56
N ASN A 90 14.53 18.11 -9.88
CA ASN A 90 13.58 17.40 -10.74
C ASN A 90 13.87 15.89 -10.78
N GLN A 91 15.14 15.47 -10.75
CA GLN A 91 15.53 14.09 -10.62
C GLN A 91 15.07 13.50 -9.26
N MET A 92 15.30 14.21 -8.16
CA MET A 92 14.84 13.79 -6.84
C MET A 92 13.33 13.64 -6.80
N THR A 93 12.57 14.57 -7.36
CA THR A 93 11.10 14.52 -7.43
C THR A 93 10.63 13.31 -8.25
N THR A 94 11.26 13.05 -9.39
CA THR A 94 10.91 11.95 -10.29
C THR A 94 11.19 10.59 -9.65
N VAL A 95 12.42 10.41 -9.15
CA VAL A 95 12.87 9.13 -8.58
C VAL A 95 12.18 8.86 -7.25
N HIS A 96 11.94 9.90 -6.41
CA HIS A 96 11.13 9.79 -5.19
C HIS A 96 9.77 9.15 -5.49
N GLY A 97 9.03 9.67 -6.47
CA GLY A 97 7.72 9.15 -6.82
C GLY A 97 7.74 7.67 -7.19
N LEU A 98 8.69 7.26 -8.05
CA LEU A 98 8.83 5.86 -8.48
C LEU A 98 9.26 4.93 -7.36
N VAL A 99 10.26 5.34 -6.57
CA VAL A 99 10.74 4.55 -5.44
C VAL A 99 9.65 4.35 -4.41
N MET A 100 8.84 5.38 -4.12
CA MET A 100 7.75 5.26 -3.15
C MET A 100 6.60 4.39 -3.65
N VAL A 101 6.19 4.53 -4.91
CA VAL A 101 5.08 3.74 -5.48
C VAL A 101 5.51 2.30 -5.68
N PHE A 102 6.49 2.06 -6.56
CA PHE A 102 6.88 0.72 -7.01
C PHE A 102 7.90 0.02 -6.12
N GLY A 103 8.66 0.76 -5.31
CA GLY A 103 9.69 0.21 -4.42
C GLY A 103 9.26 0.05 -2.97
N ALA A 104 8.47 0.98 -2.45
CA ALA A 104 8.04 0.95 -1.06
C ALA A 104 6.62 0.39 -0.89
N VAL A 105 5.59 1.06 -1.41
CA VAL A 105 4.19 0.72 -1.10
C VAL A 105 3.78 -0.62 -1.69
N MET A 106 3.94 -0.82 -2.99
CA MET A 106 3.52 -2.07 -3.63
C MET A 106 4.28 -3.30 -3.10
N PRO A 107 5.63 -3.28 -2.94
CA PRO A 107 6.34 -4.41 -2.38
C PRO A 107 6.02 -4.68 -0.90
N ALA A 108 5.69 -3.65 -0.09
CA ALA A 108 5.21 -3.87 1.28
C ALA A 108 3.94 -4.71 1.30
N PHE A 109 2.94 -4.33 0.50
CA PHE A 109 1.71 -5.10 0.40
C PHE A 109 1.93 -6.50 -0.18
N THR A 110 2.81 -6.65 -1.17
CA THR A 110 3.19 -7.97 -1.71
C THR A 110 3.85 -8.84 -0.64
N GLY A 111 4.71 -8.25 0.20
CA GLY A 111 5.31 -8.93 1.35
C GLY A 111 4.28 -9.40 2.37
N LEU A 112 3.32 -8.53 2.71
CA LEU A 112 2.20 -8.87 3.58
C LEU A 112 1.33 -9.97 2.98
N ALA A 113 1.04 -9.91 1.67
CA ALA A 113 0.27 -10.93 0.98
C ALA A 113 0.97 -12.30 1.01
N ASN A 114 2.27 -12.33 0.69
CA ASN A 114 3.07 -13.55 0.76
C ASN A 114 3.05 -14.16 2.16
N TRP A 115 3.26 -13.35 3.19
CA TRP A 115 3.21 -13.84 4.58
C TRP A 115 1.84 -14.37 4.97
N MET A 116 0.78 -13.61 4.66
CA MET A 116 -0.51 -13.80 5.34
C MET A 116 -1.54 -14.56 4.53
N ILE A 117 -1.57 -14.45 3.19
CA ILE A 117 -2.62 -15.10 2.39
C ILE A 117 -2.63 -16.62 2.56
N PRO A 118 -1.50 -17.35 2.41
CA PRO A 118 -1.52 -18.79 2.64
C PRO A 118 -1.97 -19.15 4.04
N MET A 119 -1.51 -18.42 5.06
CA MET A 119 -1.91 -18.66 6.44
C MET A 119 -3.41 -18.40 6.69
N MET A 120 -3.96 -17.37 6.07
CA MET A 120 -5.38 -16.99 6.22
C MET A 120 -6.33 -17.95 5.51
N ILE A 121 -5.89 -18.58 4.41
CA ILE A 121 -6.73 -19.52 3.65
C ILE A 121 -6.45 -20.99 3.96
N GLY A 122 -5.49 -21.29 4.85
CA GLY A 122 -5.12 -22.64 5.23
C GLY A 122 -4.31 -23.38 4.17
N ALA A 123 -3.60 -22.64 3.29
CA ALA A 123 -2.71 -23.20 2.29
C ALA A 123 -1.30 -23.45 2.87
N PRO A 124 -0.58 -24.49 2.40
CA PRO A 124 0.78 -24.79 2.87
C PRO A 124 1.82 -23.78 2.35
N ASP A 125 1.62 -23.25 1.15
CA ASP A 125 2.48 -22.25 0.49
C ASP A 125 1.70 -21.53 -0.62
N MET A 126 2.39 -20.61 -1.35
CA MET A 126 1.87 -20.06 -2.60
C MET A 126 1.83 -21.13 -3.69
N ALA A 127 0.89 -21.01 -4.65
CA ALA A 127 0.67 -22.00 -5.70
C ALA A 127 1.88 -22.19 -6.64
N LEU A 128 2.66 -21.13 -6.88
CA LEU A 128 3.78 -21.09 -7.81
C LEU A 128 5.08 -20.63 -7.10
N PRO A 129 5.68 -21.46 -6.22
CA PRO A 129 6.73 -21.02 -5.30
C PRO A 129 8.01 -20.55 -6.00
N ARG A 130 8.42 -21.21 -7.12
CA ARG A 130 9.60 -20.80 -7.90
C ARG A 130 9.38 -19.47 -8.61
N MET A 131 8.20 -19.26 -9.17
CA MET A 131 7.83 -17.97 -9.76
C MET A 131 7.77 -16.87 -8.71
N ASN A 132 7.36 -17.20 -7.50
CA ASN A 132 7.34 -16.28 -6.35
C ASN A 132 8.76 -15.80 -5.99
N ASN A 133 9.73 -16.71 -5.92
CA ASN A 133 11.13 -16.35 -5.70
C ASN A 133 11.66 -15.46 -6.83
N LEU A 134 11.40 -15.82 -8.09
CA LEU A 134 11.82 -15.03 -9.25
C LEU A 134 11.21 -13.63 -9.25
N SER A 135 9.91 -13.50 -8.92
CA SER A 135 9.22 -12.21 -8.89
C SER A 135 9.86 -11.25 -7.89
N PHE A 136 10.36 -11.76 -6.76
CA PHE A 136 11.11 -10.95 -5.82
C PHE A 136 12.48 -10.57 -6.39
N TRP A 137 13.29 -11.55 -6.83
CA TRP A 137 14.70 -11.28 -7.13
C TRP A 137 14.93 -10.37 -8.33
N ILE A 138 14.02 -10.31 -9.29
CA ILE A 138 14.14 -9.33 -10.40
C ILE A 138 13.89 -7.89 -9.94
N LEU A 139 13.16 -7.68 -8.83
CA LEU A 139 12.80 -6.35 -8.34
C LEU A 139 14.00 -5.54 -7.82
N PRO A 140 14.91 -6.05 -6.96
CA PRO A 140 16.13 -5.35 -6.60
C PRO A 140 17.00 -4.94 -7.79
N PHE A 141 17.07 -5.77 -8.85
CA PHE A 141 17.79 -5.41 -10.07
C PHE A 141 17.13 -4.26 -10.83
N ALA A 142 15.79 -4.22 -10.89
CA ALA A 142 15.08 -3.10 -11.49
C ALA A 142 15.42 -1.78 -10.79
N PHE A 143 15.43 -1.78 -9.45
CA PHE A 143 15.77 -0.58 -8.67
C PHE A 143 17.27 -0.24 -8.74
N LEU A 144 18.14 -1.23 -8.84
CA LEU A 144 19.55 -0.97 -9.09
C LEU A 144 19.77 -0.23 -10.42
N ILE A 145 19.08 -0.66 -11.50
CA ILE A 145 19.09 0.02 -12.80
C ILE A 145 18.55 1.45 -12.66
N LEU A 146 17.40 1.63 -12.00
CA LEU A 146 16.80 2.94 -11.78
C LEU A 146 17.75 3.89 -11.03
N LEU A 147 18.27 3.45 -9.89
CA LEU A 147 19.13 4.28 -9.03
C LEU A 147 20.51 4.53 -9.64
N SER A 148 21.04 3.59 -10.45
CA SER A 148 22.30 3.81 -11.17
C SER A 148 22.23 4.97 -12.15
N SER A 149 21.03 5.29 -12.66
CA SER A 149 20.85 6.43 -13.57
C SER A 149 21.24 7.79 -12.94
N LEU A 150 21.18 7.92 -11.61
CA LEU A 150 21.63 9.13 -10.89
C LEU A 150 23.12 9.43 -11.07
N PHE A 151 23.93 8.41 -11.39
CA PHE A 151 25.39 8.52 -11.50
C PHE A 151 25.89 8.58 -12.96
N LEU A 152 24.96 8.55 -13.93
CA LEU A 152 25.30 8.65 -15.34
C LEU A 152 25.44 10.11 -15.80
N PRO A 153 26.15 10.39 -16.89
CA PRO A 153 26.16 11.72 -17.51
C PRO A 153 24.72 12.17 -17.85
N GLY A 154 24.35 13.37 -17.46
CA GLY A 154 22.99 13.90 -17.58
C GLY A 154 22.04 13.49 -16.44
N GLY A 155 22.47 12.59 -15.54
CA GLY A 155 21.71 12.19 -14.36
C GLY A 155 20.51 11.31 -14.64
N ALA A 156 19.65 11.14 -13.63
CA ALA A 156 18.40 10.39 -13.74
C ALA A 156 17.34 11.19 -14.52
N PRO A 157 16.26 10.52 -14.94
CA PRO A 157 15.08 11.20 -15.51
C PRO A 157 14.52 12.28 -14.59
N ASN A 158 14.11 13.41 -15.19
CA ASN A 158 13.73 14.65 -14.51
C ASN A 158 12.32 15.15 -14.88
N PHE A 159 11.52 14.31 -15.53
CA PHE A 159 10.20 14.64 -16.09
C PHE A 159 9.01 14.21 -15.22
N GLY A 160 9.26 13.86 -13.96
CA GLY A 160 8.24 13.34 -13.05
C GLY A 160 7.90 11.87 -13.30
N TRP A 161 7.23 11.24 -12.32
CA TRP A 161 6.89 9.82 -12.38
C TRP A 161 5.84 9.46 -13.45
N THR A 162 5.18 10.46 -14.03
CA THR A 162 4.12 10.32 -15.06
C THR A 162 4.63 10.25 -16.49
N PHE A 163 5.91 10.53 -16.75
CA PHE A 163 6.59 10.39 -18.05
C PHE A 163 6.02 11.18 -19.22
N TYR A 164 5.38 12.30 -19.02
CA TYR A 164 4.71 13.01 -20.09
C TYR A 164 5.63 13.35 -21.27
N ALA A 165 5.22 12.95 -22.47
CA ALA A 165 5.79 13.45 -23.72
C ALA A 165 5.27 14.91 -23.98
N PRO A 166 6.04 15.78 -24.61
CA PRO A 166 7.37 15.56 -25.21
C PRO A 166 8.54 15.63 -24.24
N LEU A 167 8.30 15.92 -22.93
CA LEU A 167 9.37 16.09 -21.94
C LEU A 167 10.19 14.80 -21.78
N SER A 168 9.56 13.63 -21.78
CA SER A 168 10.22 12.33 -21.67
C SER A 168 10.86 11.84 -22.98
N THR A 169 10.34 12.25 -24.13
CA THR A 169 10.86 11.86 -25.44
C THR A 169 11.95 12.81 -25.91
N THR A 170 11.62 14.04 -26.25
CA THR A 170 12.53 15.02 -26.86
C THR A 170 13.55 15.60 -25.86
N TYR A 171 13.09 15.93 -24.64
CA TYR A 171 13.91 16.64 -23.65
C TYR A 171 14.46 15.77 -22.52
N GLY A 172 14.09 14.49 -22.49
CA GLY A 172 14.56 13.56 -21.46
C GLY A 172 16.05 13.24 -21.60
N PRO A 173 16.77 12.94 -20.50
CA PRO A 173 18.18 12.53 -20.53
C PRO A 173 18.35 11.16 -21.23
N ASP A 174 19.62 10.83 -21.57
CA ASP A 174 19.94 9.53 -22.19
C ASP A 174 19.64 8.34 -21.27
N SER A 175 19.64 8.57 -19.96
CA SER A 175 19.23 7.57 -18.96
C SER A 175 17.75 7.16 -19.02
N THR A 176 16.93 7.81 -19.86
CA THR A 176 15.50 7.46 -20.05
C THR A 176 15.33 5.99 -20.44
N ALA A 177 16.24 5.39 -21.23
CA ALA A 177 16.17 3.97 -21.56
C ALA A 177 16.27 3.08 -20.32
N LEU A 178 17.21 3.35 -19.40
CA LEU A 178 17.36 2.58 -18.17
C LEU A 178 16.11 2.67 -17.29
N PHE A 179 15.53 3.84 -17.24
CA PHE A 179 14.28 4.09 -16.54
C PHE A 179 13.13 3.24 -17.12
N VAL A 180 12.96 3.24 -18.44
CA VAL A 180 11.96 2.42 -19.12
C VAL A 180 12.17 0.93 -18.87
N PHE A 181 13.41 0.44 -18.97
CA PHE A 181 13.73 -0.96 -18.66
C PHE A 181 13.46 -1.32 -17.21
N SER A 182 13.78 -0.44 -16.27
CA SER A 182 13.46 -0.63 -14.86
C SER A 182 11.95 -0.82 -14.66
N VAL A 183 11.13 0.06 -15.24
CA VAL A 183 9.66 -0.03 -15.14
C VAL A 183 9.11 -1.32 -15.76
N HIS A 184 9.67 -1.78 -16.90
CA HIS A 184 9.28 -3.07 -17.48
C HIS A 184 9.55 -4.24 -16.54
N ILE A 185 10.74 -4.28 -15.92
CA ILE A 185 11.10 -5.34 -14.97
C ILE A 185 10.18 -5.30 -13.73
N MET A 186 9.89 -4.12 -13.20
CA MET A 186 8.92 -3.94 -12.11
C MET A 186 7.53 -4.47 -12.50
N GLY A 187 7.09 -4.18 -13.74
CA GLY A 187 5.82 -4.66 -14.28
C GLY A 187 5.77 -6.19 -14.39
N ILE A 188 6.83 -6.81 -14.86
CA ILE A 188 6.95 -8.29 -14.94
C ILE A 188 6.86 -8.89 -13.53
N SER A 189 7.58 -8.33 -12.55
CA SER A 189 7.50 -8.75 -11.16
C SER A 189 6.06 -8.72 -10.64
N SER A 190 5.37 -7.59 -10.88
CA SER A 190 4.00 -7.38 -10.41
C SER A 190 3.01 -8.35 -11.04
N ILE A 191 3.10 -8.61 -12.35
CA ILE A 191 2.24 -9.57 -13.05
C ILE A 191 2.47 -11.00 -12.52
N MET A 192 3.72 -11.41 -12.33
CA MET A 192 4.03 -12.73 -11.77
C MET A 192 3.46 -12.90 -10.36
N GLY A 193 3.61 -11.88 -9.51
CA GLY A 193 3.02 -11.87 -8.17
C GLY A 193 1.50 -11.95 -8.20
N ALA A 194 0.86 -11.19 -9.09
CA ALA A 194 -0.59 -11.17 -9.25
C ALA A 194 -1.15 -12.53 -9.70
N ILE A 195 -0.53 -13.16 -10.70
CA ILE A 195 -0.90 -14.51 -11.15
C ILE A 195 -0.81 -15.50 -9.98
N ASN A 196 0.28 -15.43 -9.23
CA ASN A 196 0.50 -16.34 -8.11
C ASN A 196 -0.55 -16.17 -7.01
N VAL A 197 -0.89 -14.94 -6.64
CA VAL A 197 -1.93 -14.63 -5.66
C VAL A 197 -3.30 -15.16 -6.13
N ILE A 198 -3.69 -14.92 -7.38
CA ILE A 198 -4.96 -15.41 -7.92
C ILE A 198 -5.02 -16.93 -7.86
N VAL A 199 -4.00 -17.61 -8.39
CA VAL A 199 -3.98 -19.08 -8.43
C VAL A 199 -4.00 -19.67 -7.02
N THR A 200 -3.28 -19.07 -6.08
CA THR A 200 -3.27 -19.48 -4.68
C THR A 200 -4.66 -19.36 -4.05
N ILE A 201 -5.28 -18.19 -4.16
CA ILE A 201 -6.60 -17.96 -3.54
C ILE A 201 -7.68 -18.81 -4.20
N VAL A 202 -7.65 -18.96 -5.53
CA VAL A 202 -8.69 -19.71 -6.25
C VAL A 202 -8.59 -21.22 -5.96
N ASN A 203 -7.38 -21.79 -5.95
CA ASN A 203 -7.19 -23.24 -5.95
C ASN A 203 -6.79 -23.84 -4.60
N MET A 204 -6.27 -23.05 -3.65
CA MET A 204 -5.64 -23.60 -2.45
C MET A 204 -6.38 -23.27 -1.14
N ARG A 205 -7.62 -22.79 -1.22
CA ARG A 205 -8.45 -22.59 -0.03
C ARG A 205 -8.68 -23.87 0.74
N ALA A 206 -8.63 -23.78 2.05
CA ALA A 206 -8.97 -24.90 2.94
C ALA A 206 -10.39 -25.43 2.67
N PRO A 207 -10.64 -26.75 2.83
CA PRO A 207 -11.96 -27.33 2.70
C PRO A 207 -12.98 -26.63 3.60
N GLY A 208 -14.15 -26.26 3.02
CA GLY A 208 -15.20 -25.50 3.71
C GLY A 208 -15.05 -23.97 3.60
N MET A 209 -13.90 -23.45 3.18
CA MET A 209 -13.71 -22.01 2.97
C MET A 209 -14.32 -21.56 1.64
N THR A 210 -15.61 -21.24 1.68
CA THR A 210 -16.32 -20.64 0.55
C THR A 210 -15.91 -19.17 0.33
N TRP A 211 -16.31 -18.57 -0.80
CA TRP A 211 -15.96 -17.19 -1.13
C TRP A 211 -16.32 -16.19 -0.02
N PHE A 212 -17.53 -16.27 0.53
CA PHE A 212 -17.98 -15.36 1.59
C PHE A 212 -17.50 -15.74 3.01
N LYS A 213 -16.61 -16.72 3.13
CA LYS A 213 -15.84 -16.99 4.35
C LYS A 213 -14.40 -16.47 4.26
N LEU A 214 -13.97 -15.93 3.11
CA LEU A 214 -12.64 -15.36 2.95
C LEU A 214 -12.46 -14.12 3.83
N PRO A 215 -11.32 -13.96 4.50
CA PRO A 215 -10.96 -12.72 5.17
C PRO A 215 -10.96 -11.53 4.19
N MET A 216 -11.32 -10.33 4.67
CA MET A 216 -11.35 -9.12 3.82
C MET A 216 -10.00 -8.81 3.18
N PHE A 217 -8.89 -9.07 3.87
CA PHE A 217 -7.55 -8.90 3.30
C PHE A 217 -7.33 -9.80 2.07
N VAL A 218 -7.81 -11.03 2.10
CA VAL A 218 -7.73 -11.96 0.96
C VAL A 218 -8.61 -11.48 -0.21
N TRP A 219 -9.82 -10.98 0.06
CA TRP A 219 -10.68 -10.38 -0.97
C TRP A 219 -10.06 -9.17 -1.63
N THR A 220 -9.53 -8.24 -0.84
CA THR A 220 -8.91 -7.04 -1.40
C THR A 220 -7.70 -7.38 -2.25
N TRP A 221 -6.90 -8.36 -1.86
CA TRP A 221 -5.77 -8.83 -2.65
C TRP A 221 -6.18 -9.56 -3.93
N LEU A 222 -7.22 -10.38 -3.89
CA LEU A 222 -7.74 -11.03 -5.10
C LEU A 222 -8.15 -9.99 -6.16
N ILE A 223 -8.87 -8.96 -5.73
CA ILE A 223 -9.31 -7.87 -6.61
C ILE A 223 -8.10 -7.05 -7.10
N THR A 224 -7.17 -6.71 -6.22
CA THR A 224 -5.93 -6.01 -6.57
C THR A 224 -5.11 -6.79 -7.61
N ALA A 225 -5.03 -8.11 -7.47
CA ALA A 225 -4.30 -8.95 -8.42
C ALA A 225 -4.95 -8.96 -9.82
N PHE A 226 -6.26 -8.94 -9.91
CA PHE A 226 -6.95 -8.77 -11.21
C PHE A 226 -6.69 -7.39 -11.82
N LEU A 227 -6.70 -6.32 -11.02
CA LEU A 227 -6.35 -4.98 -11.51
C LEU A 227 -4.92 -4.95 -12.07
N LEU A 228 -3.95 -5.52 -11.34
CA LEU A 228 -2.54 -5.58 -11.79
C LEU A 228 -2.38 -6.25 -13.15
N ILE A 229 -3.02 -7.40 -13.37
CA ILE A 229 -2.98 -8.10 -14.66
C ILE A 229 -3.60 -7.25 -15.79
N ALA A 230 -4.65 -6.51 -15.48
CA ALA A 230 -5.35 -5.70 -16.47
C ALA A 230 -4.55 -4.46 -16.89
N VAL A 231 -3.87 -3.77 -15.97
CA VAL A 231 -3.30 -2.45 -16.24
C VAL A 231 -1.80 -2.42 -16.47
N MET A 232 -1.02 -3.37 -15.93
CA MET A 232 0.44 -3.38 -16.12
C MET A 232 0.86 -3.52 -17.59
N PRO A 233 0.18 -4.30 -18.45
CA PRO A 233 0.49 -4.32 -19.88
C PRO A 233 0.24 -2.98 -20.56
N VAL A 234 -0.74 -2.19 -20.10
CA VAL A 234 -1.02 -0.85 -20.64
C VAL A 234 0.12 0.11 -20.33
N LEU A 235 0.63 0.10 -19.08
CA LEU A 235 1.83 0.86 -18.72
C LEU A 235 3.03 0.44 -19.58
N ALA A 236 3.27 -0.86 -19.71
CA ALA A 236 4.37 -1.38 -20.53
C ALA A 236 4.27 -0.88 -21.98
N GLY A 237 3.07 -0.88 -22.56
CA GLY A 237 2.81 -0.32 -23.89
C GLY A 237 3.13 1.17 -23.99
N ALA A 238 2.66 1.97 -23.01
CA ALA A 238 2.91 3.41 -22.97
C ALA A 238 4.40 3.75 -22.96
N VAL A 239 5.16 3.13 -22.04
CA VAL A 239 6.59 3.42 -21.92
C VAL A 239 7.44 2.80 -23.04
N THR A 240 6.95 1.72 -23.70
CA THR A 240 7.55 1.21 -24.93
C THR A 240 7.44 2.22 -26.08
N MET A 241 6.27 2.84 -26.24
CA MET A 241 6.07 3.89 -27.24
C MET A 241 6.96 5.11 -26.97
N VAL A 242 7.15 5.51 -25.70
CA VAL A 242 8.14 6.55 -25.33
C VAL A 242 9.55 6.15 -25.73
N LEU A 243 9.92 4.89 -25.48
CA LEU A 243 11.25 4.37 -25.84
C LEU A 243 11.48 4.43 -27.35
N THR A 244 10.48 4.02 -28.14
CA THR A 244 10.59 4.00 -29.60
C THR A 244 10.57 5.40 -30.19
N ASP A 245 9.78 6.33 -29.66
CA ASP A 245 9.82 7.74 -30.09
C ASP A 245 11.18 8.38 -29.82
N LYS A 246 11.81 8.05 -28.68
CA LYS A 246 13.12 8.64 -28.33
C LYS A 246 14.29 8.06 -29.12
N TYR A 247 14.32 6.73 -29.34
CA TYR A 247 15.51 6.03 -29.84
C TYR A 247 15.35 5.38 -31.22
N PHE A 248 14.10 5.24 -31.72
CA PHE A 248 13.81 4.53 -32.98
C PHE A 248 13.03 5.38 -33.98
N SER A 249 12.95 6.70 -33.77
CA SER A 249 12.34 7.67 -34.68
C SER A 249 10.87 7.37 -35.03
N THR A 250 10.14 6.72 -34.13
CA THR A 250 8.68 6.70 -34.22
C THR A 250 8.10 8.04 -33.75
N SER A 251 6.84 8.31 -34.03
CA SER A 251 6.19 9.59 -33.71
C SER A 251 4.81 9.39 -33.08
N PHE A 252 4.68 8.43 -32.16
CA PHE A 252 3.41 8.21 -31.45
C PHE A 252 2.93 9.45 -30.71
N PHE A 253 3.88 10.20 -30.11
CA PHE A 253 3.61 11.36 -29.26
C PHE A 253 4.22 12.66 -29.81
N ASP A 254 4.78 12.64 -31.00
CA ASP A 254 5.30 13.82 -31.68
C ASP A 254 4.28 14.36 -32.69
N ALA A 255 3.75 15.57 -32.41
CA ALA A 255 2.77 16.23 -33.27
C ALA A 255 3.31 16.54 -34.68
N ALA A 256 4.62 16.82 -34.83
CA ALA A 256 5.24 17.07 -36.13
C ALA A 256 5.22 15.83 -37.03
N GLY A 257 5.28 14.64 -36.44
CA GLY A 257 5.19 13.35 -37.12
C GLY A 257 3.76 12.80 -37.24
N GLY A 258 2.75 13.55 -36.82
CA GLY A 258 1.33 13.13 -36.83
C GLY A 258 0.86 12.41 -35.56
N GLY A 259 1.68 12.37 -34.51
CA GLY A 259 1.34 11.84 -33.19
C GLY A 259 0.62 12.86 -32.30
N ASP A 260 0.31 12.43 -31.06
CA ASP A 260 -0.39 13.27 -30.10
C ASP A 260 0.15 13.04 -28.65
N PRO A 261 0.76 14.05 -28.01
CA PRO A 261 1.20 13.93 -26.61
C PRO A 261 0.04 13.71 -25.62
N VAL A 262 -1.18 14.16 -25.94
CA VAL A 262 -2.36 13.92 -25.09
C VAL A 262 -2.76 12.45 -25.12
N MET A 263 -2.52 11.74 -26.22
CA MET A 263 -2.72 10.29 -26.31
C MET A 263 -1.84 9.55 -25.28
N PHE A 264 -0.58 9.98 -25.06
CA PHE A 264 0.24 9.42 -23.99
C PHE A 264 -0.45 9.54 -22.64
N GLN A 265 -0.99 10.71 -22.31
CA GLN A 265 -1.67 10.95 -21.05
C GLN A 265 -2.88 10.03 -20.86
N HIS A 266 -3.68 9.80 -21.90
CA HIS A 266 -4.80 8.87 -21.85
C HIS A 266 -4.34 7.43 -21.57
N ILE A 267 -3.34 6.94 -22.29
CA ILE A 267 -2.82 5.56 -22.10
C ILE A 267 -2.19 5.42 -20.72
N PHE A 268 -1.37 6.40 -20.30
CA PHE A 268 -0.74 6.37 -18.97
C PHE A 268 -1.78 6.36 -17.86
N TRP A 269 -2.78 7.24 -17.90
CA TRP A 269 -3.77 7.35 -16.82
C TRP A 269 -4.81 6.25 -16.84
N PHE A 270 -5.04 5.58 -17.94
CA PHE A 270 -5.83 4.34 -17.97
C PHE A 270 -5.16 3.24 -17.14
N PHE A 271 -3.83 3.23 -17.05
CA PHE A 271 -3.09 2.50 -16.03
C PHE A 271 -3.13 3.24 -14.68
N GLY A 272 -2.81 4.53 -14.66
CA GLY A 272 -2.42 5.28 -13.47
C GLY A 272 -3.54 5.41 -12.43
N HIS A 273 -4.81 5.51 -12.84
CA HIS A 273 -5.88 5.58 -11.86
C HIS A 273 -6.19 4.21 -11.21
N PRO A 274 -6.35 3.09 -11.94
CA PRO A 274 -6.40 1.78 -11.29
C PRO A 274 -5.17 1.48 -10.41
N GLU A 275 -3.99 1.99 -10.74
CA GLU A 275 -2.78 1.85 -9.93
C GLU A 275 -2.96 2.45 -8.53
N VAL A 276 -3.58 3.63 -8.39
CA VAL A 276 -3.81 4.22 -7.06
C VAL A 276 -4.77 3.36 -6.23
N TYR A 277 -5.71 2.64 -6.87
CA TYR A 277 -6.56 1.67 -6.18
C TYR A 277 -5.82 0.36 -5.88
N ILE A 278 -4.89 -0.08 -6.72
CA ILE A 278 -3.97 -1.18 -6.40
C ILE A 278 -3.19 -0.87 -5.11
N MET A 279 -2.75 0.38 -4.94
CA MET A 279 -2.02 0.82 -3.75
C MET A 279 -2.90 0.94 -2.49
N ILE A 280 -4.22 1.15 -2.60
CA ILE A 280 -5.05 1.38 -1.40
C ILE A 280 -5.95 0.19 -1.03
N LEU A 281 -6.37 -0.64 -1.97
CA LEU A 281 -7.29 -1.76 -1.67
C LEU A 281 -6.75 -2.73 -0.62
N PRO A 282 -5.46 -3.14 -0.63
CA PRO A 282 -4.90 -3.96 0.44
C PRO A 282 -5.02 -3.32 1.82
N SER A 283 -4.87 -1.99 1.91
CA SER A 283 -5.08 -1.24 3.16
C SER A 283 -6.48 -1.44 3.72
N PHE A 284 -7.49 -1.40 2.86
CA PHE A 284 -8.89 -1.62 3.27
C PHE A 284 -9.09 -3.01 3.87
N GLY A 285 -8.38 -4.02 3.35
CA GLY A 285 -8.37 -5.36 3.90
C GLY A 285 -7.71 -5.44 5.28
N ILE A 286 -6.55 -4.77 5.45
CA ILE A 286 -5.83 -4.69 6.72
C ILE A 286 -6.69 -4.04 7.81
N ILE A 287 -7.25 -2.86 7.51
CA ILE A 287 -8.11 -2.13 8.46
C ILE A 287 -9.33 -2.97 8.85
N SER A 288 -9.92 -3.68 7.88
CA SER A 288 -11.05 -4.59 8.12
C SER A 288 -10.69 -5.83 8.94
N ALA A 289 -9.41 -6.21 9.02
CA ALA A 289 -8.94 -7.28 9.90
C ALA A 289 -8.64 -6.77 11.33
N ILE A 290 -8.07 -5.57 11.46
CA ILE A 290 -7.64 -5.00 12.73
C ILE A 290 -8.84 -4.52 13.57
N LEU A 291 -9.76 -3.78 12.98
CA LEU A 291 -10.88 -3.18 13.71
C LEU A 291 -11.72 -4.20 14.49
N PRO A 292 -12.13 -5.35 13.94
CA PRO A 292 -12.86 -6.38 14.69
C PRO A 292 -12.11 -6.87 15.92
N ALA A 293 -10.80 -7.14 15.78
CA ALA A 293 -9.96 -7.66 16.85
C ALA A 293 -9.90 -6.73 18.06
N PHE A 294 -9.82 -5.41 17.84
CA PHE A 294 -9.71 -4.41 18.89
C PHE A 294 -11.03 -3.72 19.26
N SER A 295 -12.12 -4.05 18.56
CA SER A 295 -13.49 -3.61 18.91
C SER A 295 -14.29 -4.71 19.61
N GLY A 296 -13.84 -5.95 19.60
CA GLY A 296 -14.55 -7.11 20.14
C GLY A 296 -15.88 -7.38 19.42
N LYS A 297 -15.94 -7.06 18.13
CA LYS A 297 -17.14 -7.21 17.28
C LYS A 297 -16.74 -7.79 15.93
N LYS A 298 -17.66 -8.51 15.30
CA LYS A 298 -17.52 -8.89 13.89
C LYS A 298 -17.56 -7.65 12.99
N LEU A 299 -16.88 -7.73 11.85
CA LEU A 299 -16.89 -6.67 10.83
C LEU A 299 -18.33 -6.39 10.39
N PHE A 300 -18.78 -5.15 10.60
CA PHE A 300 -20.10 -4.74 10.19
C PHE A 300 -20.20 -4.70 8.65
N GLY A 301 -21.27 -5.27 8.11
CA GLY A 301 -21.57 -5.23 6.70
C GLY A 301 -20.55 -5.96 5.80
N TYR A 302 -20.05 -7.11 6.21
CA TYR A 302 -19.03 -7.87 5.46
C TYR A 302 -19.35 -8.00 3.96
N HIS A 303 -20.57 -8.41 3.59
CA HIS A 303 -20.97 -8.53 2.18
C HIS A 303 -20.93 -7.19 1.44
N SER A 304 -21.42 -6.12 2.07
CA SER A 304 -21.37 -4.77 1.47
C SER A 304 -19.93 -4.28 1.32
N MET A 305 -19.01 -4.68 2.22
CA MET A 305 -17.59 -4.39 2.09
C MET A 305 -16.95 -5.08 0.88
N VAL A 306 -17.32 -6.34 0.61
CA VAL A 306 -16.87 -7.08 -0.59
C VAL A 306 -17.40 -6.39 -1.85
N TYR A 307 -18.71 -6.13 -1.93
CA TYR A 307 -19.32 -5.49 -3.10
C TYR A 307 -18.80 -4.08 -3.33
N ALA A 308 -18.58 -3.29 -2.27
CA ALA A 308 -17.97 -1.98 -2.38
C ALA A 308 -16.55 -2.06 -2.95
N THR A 309 -15.76 -3.06 -2.55
CA THR A 309 -14.40 -3.27 -3.12
C THR A 309 -14.45 -3.59 -4.60
N CYS A 310 -15.35 -4.50 -5.02
CA CYS A 310 -15.56 -4.81 -6.45
C CYS A 310 -16.02 -3.58 -7.23
N SER A 311 -16.94 -2.79 -6.68
CA SER A 311 -17.46 -1.58 -7.32
C SER A 311 -16.37 -0.53 -7.53
N ILE A 312 -15.50 -0.30 -6.53
CA ILE A 312 -14.35 0.59 -6.65
C ILE A 312 -13.43 0.13 -7.78
N ALA A 313 -13.10 -1.16 -7.82
CA ALA A 313 -12.23 -1.72 -8.85
C ALA A 313 -12.80 -1.56 -10.26
N LEU A 314 -14.09 -1.82 -10.45
CA LEU A 314 -14.74 -1.64 -11.75
C LEU A 314 -14.81 -0.16 -12.17
N LEU A 315 -15.20 0.71 -11.26
CA LEU A 315 -15.28 2.15 -11.53
C LEU A 315 -13.91 2.76 -11.83
N SER A 316 -12.83 2.19 -11.28
CA SER A 316 -11.47 2.69 -11.50
C SER A 316 -11.05 2.76 -12.96
N PHE A 317 -11.66 1.96 -13.85
CA PHE A 317 -11.43 1.98 -15.28
C PHE A 317 -12.24 3.06 -16.04
N LEU A 318 -13.14 3.77 -15.37
CA LEU A 318 -14.04 4.75 -16.03
C LEU A 318 -13.73 6.21 -15.64
N VAL A 319 -12.63 6.46 -14.93
CA VAL A 319 -12.40 7.77 -14.28
C VAL A 319 -11.06 8.40 -14.60
N TRP A 320 -10.17 7.74 -15.34
CA TRP A 320 -8.76 8.11 -15.48
C TRP A 320 -8.53 9.56 -15.97
N ALA A 321 -9.42 10.12 -16.80
CA ALA A 321 -9.17 11.42 -17.39
C ALA A 321 -9.49 12.61 -16.46
N HIS A 322 -9.88 12.37 -15.20
CA HIS A 322 -9.85 13.44 -14.20
C HIS A 322 -8.42 13.95 -13.90
N HIS A 323 -7.39 13.20 -14.27
CA HIS A 323 -6.01 13.68 -14.26
C HIS A 323 -5.68 14.63 -15.45
N MET A 324 -6.65 14.90 -16.32
CA MET A 324 -6.44 15.57 -17.62
C MET A 324 -7.45 16.70 -17.87
N PHE A 325 -8.14 17.21 -16.85
CA PHE A 325 -9.18 18.23 -17.04
C PHE A 325 -8.67 19.52 -17.68
N THR A 326 -7.37 19.84 -17.51
CA THR A 326 -6.74 21.04 -18.10
C THR A 326 -6.10 20.81 -19.46
N THR A 327 -6.32 19.65 -20.11
CA THR A 327 -5.74 19.33 -21.43
C THR A 327 -6.56 19.85 -22.61
N GLY A 328 -7.70 20.49 -22.38
CA GLY A 328 -8.59 20.98 -23.42
C GLY A 328 -9.59 19.93 -23.92
N MET A 329 -10.01 19.01 -23.08
CA MET A 329 -11.06 18.04 -23.40
C MET A 329 -12.40 18.74 -23.73
N PRO A 330 -13.25 18.14 -24.59
CA PRO A 330 -14.61 18.63 -24.78
C PRO A 330 -15.42 18.57 -23.48
N VAL A 331 -16.26 19.57 -23.21
CA VAL A 331 -17.10 19.68 -22.01
C VAL A 331 -17.87 18.39 -21.69
N PHE A 332 -18.36 17.69 -22.72
CA PHE A 332 -19.04 16.40 -22.54
C PHE A 332 -18.13 15.37 -21.86
N ALA A 333 -16.87 15.27 -22.28
CA ALA A 333 -15.90 14.35 -21.69
C ALA A 333 -15.54 14.76 -20.26
N GLU A 334 -15.35 16.06 -20.01
CA GLU A 334 -15.11 16.58 -18.66
C GLU A 334 -16.25 16.20 -17.70
N LEU A 335 -17.51 16.42 -18.12
CA LEU A 335 -18.68 16.05 -17.31
C LEU A 335 -18.77 14.55 -17.09
N PHE A 336 -18.52 13.73 -18.11
CA PHE A 336 -18.50 12.27 -17.96
C PHE A 336 -17.51 11.82 -16.91
N PHE A 337 -16.24 12.23 -17.02
CA PHE A 337 -15.20 11.85 -16.07
C PHE A 337 -15.41 12.44 -14.68
N MET A 338 -15.97 13.64 -14.59
CA MET A 338 -16.35 14.27 -13.31
C MET A 338 -17.38 13.40 -12.57
N TYR A 339 -18.50 13.07 -13.20
CA TYR A 339 -19.55 12.29 -12.56
C TYR A 339 -19.12 10.85 -12.23
N CYS A 340 -18.40 10.19 -13.14
CA CYS A 340 -17.86 8.86 -12.88
C CYS A 340 -16.88 8.87 -11.70
N THR A 341 -16.04 9.91 -11.57
CA THR A 341 -15.10 10.06 -10.47
C THR A 341 -15.83 10.29 -9.13
N MET A 342 -16.82 11.17 -9.13
CA MET A 342 -17.63 11.42 -7.93
C MET A 342 -18.37 10.15 -7.46
N LEU A 343 -18.78 9.29 -8.40
CA LEU A 343 -19.49 8.06 -8.08
C LEU A 343 -18.66 7.09 -7.24
N ILE A 344 -17.32 7.10 -7.33
CA ILE A 344 -16.43 6.27 -6.50
C ILE A 344 -16.54 6.62 -5.00
N ALA A 345 -16.94 7.85 -4.67
CA ALA A 345 -17.15 8.25 -3.28
C ALA A 345 -18.23 7.41 -2.58
N VAL A 346 -19.22 6.90 -3.32
CA VAL A 346 -20.32 6.10 -2.76
C VAL A 346 -19.82 4.78 -2.16
N PRO A 347 -19.20 3.86 -2.91
CA PRO A 347 -18.70 2.61 -2.34
C PRO A 347 -17.56 2.85 -1.33
N THR A 348 -16.77 3.91 -1.48
CA THR A 348 -15.76 4.29 -0.48
C THR A 348 -16.42 4.73 0.82
N GLY A 349 -17.49 5.52 0.76
CA GLY A 349 -18.28 5.92 1.91
C GLY A 349 -18.90 4.72 2.64
N VAL A 350 -19.41 3.72 1.91
CA VAL A 350 -19.89 2.46 2.50
C VAL A 350 -18.81 1.80 3.36
N LYS A 351 -17.55 1.80 2.91
CA LYS A 351 -16.44 1.23 3.69
C LYS A 351 -16.18 2.02 4.97
N VAL A 352 -16.06 3.33 4.87
CA VAL A 352 -15.81 4.21 6.03
C VAL A 352 -16.92 4.06 7.07
N PHE A 353 -18.19 4.11 6.66
CA PHE A 353 -19.32 3.93 7.56
C PHE A 353 -19.34 2.53 8.20
N ASN A 354 -19.00 1.48 7.48
CA ASN A 354 -18.95 0.13 8.03
C ASN A 354 -17.80 -0.04 9.05
N TRP A 355 -16.66 0.62 8.86
CA TRP A 355 -15.58 0.65 9.85
C TRP A 355 -16.01 1.40 11.12
N VAL A 356 -16.65 2.56 10.98
CA VAL A 356 -17.19 3.30 12.11
C VAL A 356 -18.26 2.48 12.83
N ALA A 357 -19.17 1.82 12.11
CA ALA A 357 -20.20 0.95 12.68
C ALA A 357 -19.61 -0.30 13.38
N THR A 358 -18.46 -0.81 12.91
CA THR A 358 -17.73 -1.90 13.59
C THR A 358 -17.23 -1.43 14.96
N MET A 359 -16.69 -0.21 15.05
CA MET A 359 -16.23 0.38 16.33
C MET A 359 -17.40 0.83 17.23
N TRP A 360 -18.48 1.25 16.66
CA TRP A 360 -19.62 1.81 17.40
C TRP A 360 -20.18 0.82 18.44
N ARG A 361 -20.19 1.23 19.72
CA ARG A 361 -20.57 0.40 20.86
C ARG A 361 -19.76 -0.90 21.01
N GLY A 362 -18.53 -0.94 20.47
CA GLY A 362 -17.58 -2.01 20.70
C GLY A 362 -16.80 -1.83 22.01
N ALA A 363 -16.23 -2.91 22.51
CA ALA A 363 -15.29 -2.87 23.63
C ALA A 363 -13.89 -2.51 23.10
N LEU A 364 -13.68 -1.22 22.82
CA LEU A 364 -12.45 -0.73 22.18
C LEU A 364 -11.23 -0.89 23.08
N THR A 365 -10.14 -1.41 22.51
CA THR A 365 -8.81 -1.38 23.11
C THR A 365 -7.86 -0.63 22.17
N PHE A 366 -7.03 0.25 22.73
CA PHE A 366 -6.23 1.21 21.96
C PHE A 366 -4.75 0.76 21.87
N GLU A 367 -4.54 -0.47 21.43
CA GLU A 367 -3.22 -0.96 21.07
C GLU A 367 -2.68 -0.24 19.82
N THR A 368 -1.36 -0.25 19.63
CA THR A 368 -0.73 0.48 18.52
C THR A 368 -1.33 0.16 17.13
N PRO A 369 -1.65 -1.11 16.77
CA PRO A 369 -2.31 -1.40 15.50
C PRO A 369 -3.67 -0.69 15.35
N MET A 370 -4.44 -0.65 16.43
CA MET A 370 -5.75 0.01 16.46
C MET A 370 -5.63 1.53 16.33
N LEU A 371 -4.64 2.13 16.97
CA LEU A 371 -4.38 3.57 16.87
C LEU A 371 -4.06 3.97 15.42
N PHE A 372 -3.19 3.22 14.73
CA PHE A 372 -2.92 3.45 13.31
C PHE A 372 -4.15 3.20 12.43
N ALA A 373 -5.00 2.22 12.77
CA ALA A 373 -6.25 1.96 12.03
C ALA A 373 -7.25 3.12 12.18
N ILE A 374 -7.38 3.69 13.37
CA ILE A 374 -8.23 4.86 13.60
C ILE A 374 -7.66 6.09 12.85
N ALA A 375 -6.35 6.33 12.96
CA ALA A 375 -5.68 7.40 12.22
C ALA A 375 -5.87 7.25 10.70
N PHE A 376 -5.76 6.02 10.18
CA PHE A 376 -6.09 5.72 8.79
C PHE A 376 -7.52 6.18 8.43
N ILE A 377 -8.53 5.78 9.20
CA ILE A 377 -9.93 6.13 8.89
C ILE A 377 -10.11 7.65 8.84
N VAL A 378 -9.60 8.36 9.84
CA VAL A 378 -9.76 9.83 9.94
C VAL A 378 -9.02 10.54 8.80
N LEU A 379 -7.74 10.24 8.64
CA LEU A 379 -6.88 10.97 7.69
C LEU A 379 -7.17 10.58 6.24
N PHE A 380 -7.44 9.30 5.97
CA PHE A 380 -7.89 8.86 4.65
C PHE A 380 -9.22 9.53 4.26
N THR A 381 -10.13 9.75 5.20
CA THR A 381 -11.39 10.46 4.93
C THR A 381 -11.14 11.92 4.58
N ILE A 382 -10.21 12.61 5.26
CA ILE A 382 -9.77 13.97 4.90
C ILE A 382 -9.20 13.98 3.47
N GLY A 383 -8.33 13.02 3.14
CA GLY A 383 -7.81 12.83 1.79
C GLY A 383 -8.92 12.56 0.76
N GLY A 384 -9.95 11.81 1.14
CA GLY A 384 -11.11 11.55 0.29
C GLY A 384 -11.92 12.82 0.00
N PHE A 385 -12.10 13.69 0.97
CA PHE A 385 -12.79 14.99 0.77
C PHE A 385 -12.01 15.91 -0.16
N SER A 386 -10.69 16.02 -0.01
CA SER A 386 -9.86 16.78 -0.96
C SER A 386 -9.88 16.16 -2.35
N GLY A 387 -9.94 14.81 -2.46
CA GLY A 387 -10.13 14.11 -3.73
C GLY A 387 -11.47 14.42 -4.39
N LEU A 388 -12.54 14.51 -3.60
CA LEU A 388 -13.85 14.91 -4.11
C LEU A 388 -13.84 16.35 -4.66
N MET A 389 -13.10 17.26 -4.03
CA MET A 389 -12.91 18.63 -4.56
C MET A 389 -12.18 18.61 -5.91
N LEU A 390 -11.11 17.80 -6.04
CA LEU A 390 -10.38 17.62 -7.30
C LEU A 390 -11.19 16.90 -8.38
N ALA A 391 -12.19 16.11 -8.00
CA ALA A 391 -13.09 15.46 -8.96
C ALA A 391 -14.00 16.45 -9.69
N ILE A 392 -14.22 17.63 -9.14
CA ILE A 392 -15.14 18.65 -9.66
C ILE A 392 -14.37 19.56 -10.63
N VAL A 393 -14.69 19.49 -11.93
CA VAL A 393 -13.96 20.19 -13.01
C VAL A 393 -13.73 21.68 -12.72
N PRO A 394 -14.73 22.50 -12.39
CA PRO A 394 -14.51 23.91 -12.09
C PRO A 394 -13.55 24.17 -10.92
N ALA A 395 -13.52 23.27 -9.94
CA ALA A 395 -12.60 23.38 -8.83
C ALA A 395 -11.18 22.92 -9.21
N ASP A 396 -11.08 21.85 -10.02
CA ASP A 396 -9.79 21.33 -10.46
C ASP A 396 -9.05 22.30 -11.39
N PHE A 397 -9.73 23.08 -12.18
CA PHE A 397 -9.09 24.17 -12.94
C PHE A 397 -8.27 25.13 -12.07
N GLN A 398 -8.68 25.33 -10.82
CA GLN A 398 -7.92 26.14 -9.86
C GLN A 398 -6.82 25.35 -9.16
N TYR A 399 -7.03 24.04 -8.92
CA TYR A 399 -6.15 23.22 -8.06
C TYR A 399 -5.20 22.34 -8.83
N HIS A 400 -5.45 22.10 -10.12
CA HIS A 400 -4.65 21.24 -10.97
C HIS A 400 -3.18 21.67 -10.96
N ASP A 401 -2.28 20.69 -10.82
CA ASP A 401 -0.83 20.90 -10.73
C ASP A 401 -0.36 21.89 -9.65
N THR A 402 -1.15 22.07 -8.59
CA THR A 402 -0.76 22.83 -7.39
C THR A 402 -0.42 21.90 -6.22
N TYR A 403 0.08 22.49 -5.12
CA TYR A 403 0.31 21.77 -3.86
C TYR A 403 -0.97 21.20 -3.22
N PHE A 404 -2.17 21.62 -3.64
CA PHE A 404 -3.42 21.00 -3.23
C PHE A 404 -3.49 19.52 -3.67
N VAL A 405 -3.07 19.23 -4.90
CA VAL A 405 -2.97 17.86 -5.41
C VAL A 405 -1.95 17.04 -4.60
N VAL A 406 -0.80 17.66 -4.25
CA VAL A 406 0.23 17.01 -3.43
C VAL A 406 -0.30 16.67 -2.04
N ALA A 407 -1.03 17.59 -1.40
CA ALA A 407 -1.69 17.35 -0.13
C ALA A 407 -2.68 16.18 -0.22
N HIS A 408 -3.56 16.21 -1.22
CA HIS A 408 -4.55 15.17 -1.44
C HIS A 408 -3.93 13.77 -1.53
N PHE A 409 -3.03 13.55 -2.49
CA PHE A 409 -2.54 12.19 -2.71
C PHE A 409 -1.63 11.69 -1.58
N HIS A 410 -0.95 12.58 -0.84
CA HIS A 410 -0.20 12.15 0.34
C HIS A 410 -1.13 11.78 1.52
N TYR A 411 -2.27 12.43 1.69
CA TYR A 411 -3.26 11.99 2.68
C TYR A 411 -3.81 10.59 2.37
N VAL A 412 -4.07 10.27 1.10
CA VAL A 412 -4.55 8.93 0.75
C VAL A 412 -3.42 7.88 0.67
N LEU A 413 -2.17 8.27 0.34
CA LEU A 413 -1.04 7.33 0.26
C LEU A 413 -0.29 7.19 1.58
N VAL A 414 0.13 8.28 2.23
CA VAL A 414 0.92 8.19 3.47
C VAL A 414 0.01 7.86 4.64
N SER A 415 -1.02 8.66 4.88
CA SER A 415 -1.97 8.38 5.96
C SER A 415 -2.88 7.19 5.64
N GLY A 416 -3.06 6.86 4.37
CA GLY A 416 -3.74 5.67 3.89
C GLY A 416 -2.79 4.46 3.85
N ALA A 417 -2.07 4.26 2.74
CA ALA A 417 -1.29 3.04 2.52
C ALA A 417 -0.17 2.84 3.56
N VAL A 418 0.66 3.86 3.84
CA VAL A 418 1.78 3.69 4.78
C VAL A 418 1.28 3.45 6.20
N PHE A 419 0.27 4.17 6.69
CA PHE A 419 -0.27 3.93 8.03
C PHE A 419 -0.92 2.55 8.17
N SER A 420 -1.56 2.04 7.11
CA SER A 420 -2.07 0.67 7.14
C SER A 420 -0.96 -0.38 7.15
N ILE A 421 0.16 -0.14 6.45
CA ILE A 421 1.35 -1.01 6.49
C ILE A 421 1.95 -1.01 7.90
N MET A 422 2.02 0.17 8.57
CA MET A 422 2.47 0.24 9.96
C MET A 422 1.51 -0.49 10.92
N ALA A 423 0.20 -0.30 10.73
CA ALA A 423 -0.82 -1.02 11.50
C ALA A 423 -0.67 -2.55 11.33
N ALA A 424 -0.52 -3.03 10.09
CA ALA A 424 -0.29 -4.43 9.76
C ALA A 424 1.01 -4.96 10.38
N SER A 425 2.09 -4.18 10.29
CA SER A 425 3.37 -4.54 10.89
C SER A 425 3.22 -4.75 12.39
N TYR A 426 2.65 -3.83 13.14
CA TYR A 426 2.42 -4.00 14.57
C TYR A 426 1.44 -5.13 14.88
N TYR A 427 0.44 -5.37 14.02
CA TYR A 427 -0.55 -6.41 14.22
C TYR A 427 0.04 -7.81 14.06
N TRP A 428 0.89 -8.04 13.04
CA TRP A 428 1.43 -9.35 12.72
C TRP A 428 2.89 -9.56 13.15
N LEU A 429 3.64 -8.51 13.58
CA LEU A 429 5.02 -8.63 14.02
C LEU A 429 5.20 -9.69 15.13
N PRO A 430 4.29 -9.82 16.13
CA PRO A 430 4.37 -10.91 17.11
C PRO A 430 4.24 -12.30 16.48
N LYS A 431 3.42 -12.43 15.43
CA LYS A 431 3.27 -13.70 14.69
C LYS A 431 4.52 -14.05 13.88
N TRP A 432 5.22 -13.04 13.33
CA TRP A 432 6.41 -13.24 12.51
C TRP A 432 7.66 -13.53 13.34
N THR A 433 7.81 -12.85 14.48
CA THR A 433 9.03 -12.90 15.29
C THR A 433 8.94 -13.83 16.50
N GLY A 434 7.73 -14.14 16.96
CA GLY A 434 7.49 -14.84 18.23
C GLY A 434 7.74 -13.98 19.48
N ASN A 435 7.91 -12.67 19.31
CA ASN A 435 8.14 -11.73 20.41
C ASN A 435 7.17 -10.55 20.33
N MET A 436 6.73 -10.04 21.47
CA MET A 436 6.03 -8.77 21.56
C MET A 436 7.00 -7.61 21.36
N TYR A 437 6.54 -6.55 20.69
CA TYR A 437 7.32 -5.33 20.51
C TYR A 437 7.24 -4.42 21.75
N ASP A 438 8.16 -3.44 21.85
CA ASP A 438 8.15 -2.45 22.91
C ASP A 438 6.97 -1.49 22.75
N HIS A 439 6.00 -1.61 23.65
CA HIS A 439 4.75 -0.83 23.61
C HIS A 439 4.99 0.67 23.74
N LYS A 440 5.92 1.12 24.60
CA LYS A 440 6.20 2.54 24.78
C LYS A 440 6.79 3.16 23.50
N LEU A 441 7.78 2.48 22.91
CA LEU A 441 8.39 2.96 21.66
C LEU A 441 7.39 2.96 20.51
N SER A 442 6.49 1.98 20.44
CA SER A 442 5.46 1.93 19.40
C SER A 442 4.45 3.09 19.52
N LEU A 443 4.10 3.49 20.74
CA LEU A 443 3.27 4.68 20.99
C LEU A 443 4.01 5.98 20.61
N TRP A 444 5.29 6.10 20.93
CA TRP A 444 6.11 7.23 20.48
C TRP A 444 6.14 7.31 18.94
N HIS A 445 6.40 6.19 18.26
CA HIS A 445 6.34 6.14 16.79
C HIS A 445 4.99 6.61 16.26
N PHE A 446 3.89 6.11 16.83
CA PHE A 446 2.53 6.49 16.42
C PHE A 446 2.30 8.01 16.54
N TRP A 447 2.50 8.58 17.73
CA TRP A 447 2.20 9.99 17.97
C TRP A 447 3.11 10.93 17.17
N CYS A 448 4.41 10.63 17.10
CA CYS A 448 5.34 11.40 16.27
C CYS A 448 4.91 11.36 14.79
N SER A 449 4.52 10.18 14.27
CA SER A 449 4.11 10.04 12.88
C SER A 449 2.79 10.76 12.57
N VAL A 450 1.77 10.60 13.43
CA VAL A 450 0.46 11.25 13.21
C VAL A 450 0.56 12.76 13.27
N ILE A 451 1.28 13.30 14.25
CA ILE A 451 1.43 14.76 14.39
C ILE A 451 2.21 15.31 13.20
N SER A 452 3.37 14.73 12.91
CA SER A 452 4.25 15.24 11.86
C SER A 452 3.64 15.13 10.46
N VAL A 453 2.90 14.07 10.16
CA VAL A 453 2.20 13.92 8.87
C VAL A 453 1.17 15.02 8.64
N ASN A 454 0.44 15.42 9.70
CA ASN A 454 -0.52 16.51 9.59
C ASN A 454 0.18 17.89 9.47
N VAL A 455 1.28 18.12 10.19
CA VAL A 455 2.10 19.34 10.04
C VAL A 455 2.71 19.41 8.63
N LEU A 456 3.07 18.27 8.05
CA LEU A 456 3.64 18.17 6.71
C LEU A 456 2.60 18.44 5.62
N PHE A 457 1.50 17.68 5.59
CA PHE A 457 0.63 17.65 4.42
C PHE A 457 -0.63 18.52 4.54
N PHE A 458 -1.13 18.80 5.73
CA PHE A 458 -2.34 19.60 5.87
C PHE A 458 -2.15 21.05 5.37
N PRO A 459 -1.05 21.76 5.73
CA PRO A 459 -0.81 23.12 5.24
C PRO A 459 -0.59 23.20 3.71
N MET A 460 -0.18 22.10 3.06
CA MET A 460 -0.03 22.06 1.60
C MET A 460 -1.35 22.30 0.86
N HIS A 461 -2.52 22.00 1.46
CA HIS A 461 -3.80 22.37 0.87
C HIS A 461 -3.91 23.89 0.70
N PHE A 462 -3.49 24.66 1.70
CA PHE A 462 -3.53 26.11 1.65
C PHE A 462 -2.50 26.72 0.68
N LEU A 463 -1.31 26.11 0.57
CA LEU A 463 -0.35 26.48 -0.47
C LEU A 463 -0.96 26.31 -1.87
N GLY A 464 -1.66 25.20 -2.11
CA GLY A 464 -2.32 24.96 -3.38
C GLY A 464 -3.52 25.89 -3.64
N LEU A 465 -4.34 26.16 -2.61
CA LEU A 465 -5.44 27.15 -2.70
C LEU A 465 -4.93 28.54 -3.02
N ALA A 466 -3.75 28.90 -2.52
CA ALA A 466 -3.09 30.17 -2.83
C ALA A 466 -2.33 30.16 -4.18
N GLY A 467 -2.41 29.06 -4.95
CA GLY A 467 -1.87 28.96 -6.30
C GLY A 467 -0.40 28.54 -6.39
N MET A 468 0.22 28.01 -5.33
CA MET A 468 1.59 27.50 -5.42
C MET A 468 1.63 26.25 -6.32
N PRO A 469 2.36 26.25 -7.47
CA PRO A 469 2.51 25.09 -8.32
C PRO A 469 3.32 23.99 -7.63
N ARG A 470 3.11 22.73 -8.03
CA ARG A 470 3.94 21.59 -7.62
C ARG A 470 5.15 21.41 -8.54
N ARG A 471 6.14 20.62 -8.10
CA ARG A 471 7.33 20.24 -8.89
C ARG A 471 8.21 21.43 -9.30
N ILE A 472 8.25 22.46 -8.46
CA ILE A 472 9.10 23.64 -8.67
C ILE A 472 10.22 23.66 -7.63
N PRO A 473 11.48 24.00 -8.01
CA PRO A 473 12.61 24.06 -7.09
C PRO A 473 12.67 25.38 -6.30
N ASP A 474 11.91 26.37 -6.73
CA ASP A 474 11.84 27.70 -6.12
C ASP A 474 10.40 28.24 -6.12
N TYR A 475 10.08 29.19 -5.24
CA TYR A 475 8.72 29.70 -5.06
C TYR A 475 8.72 31.16 -4.57
N ALA A 476 7.60 31.85 -4.75
CA ALA A 476 7.43 33.22 -4.33
C ALA A 476 7.48 33.37 -2.80
N ILE A 477 8.09 34.46 -2.30
CA ILE A 477 8.33 34.72 -0.88
C ILE A 477 7.09 34.60 0.01
N GLN A 478 5.92 34.88 -0.53
CA GLN A 478 4.64 34.77 0.18
C GLN A 478 4.32 33.36 0.70
N PHE A 479 4.97 32.32 0.17
CA PHE A 479 4.79 30.93 0.59
C PHE A 479 5.83 30.45 1.60
N ALA A 480 6.78 31.31 1.99
CA ALA A 480 7.96 30.93 2.79
C ALA A 480 7.57 30.34 4.15
N ASP A 481 6.76 31.04 4.94
CA ASP A 481 6.41 30.63 6.31
C ASP A 481 5.72 29.26 6.32
N VAL A 482 4.79 29.02 5.38
CA VAL A 482 4.08 27.75 5.30
C VAL A 482 5.02 26.64 4.85
N ASN A 483 5.94 26.90 3.88
CA ASN A 483 6.93 25.91 3.44
C ASN A 483 7.91 25.52 4.56
N GLN A 484 8.28 26.45 5.45
CA GLN A 484 9.11 26.14 6.62
C GLN A 484 8.38 25.17 7.56
N ILE A 485 7.12 25.46 7.90
CA ILE A 485 6.29 24.57 8.74
C ILE A 485 6.18 23.18 8.10
N VAL A 486 5.86 23.12 6.82
CA VAL A 486 5.76 21.89 6.03
C VAL A 486 7.07 21.10 6.07
N SER A 487 8.22 21.77 5.90
CA SER A 487 9.53 21.11 5.91
C SER A 487 9.90 20.58 7.30
N ILE A 488 9.60 21.30 8.38
CA ILE A 488 9.76 20.82 9.76
C ILE A 488 8.94 19.57 9.98
N GLY A 489 7.67 19.56 9.53
CA GLY A 489 6.81 18.37 9.55
C GLY A 489 7.43 17.20 8.80
N GLY A 490 8.01 17.45 7.62
CA GLY A 490 8.70 16.44 6.81
C GLY A 490 9.89 15.81 7.52
N PHE A 491 10.78 16.62 8.09
CA PHE A 491 11.93 16.14 8.85
C PHE A 491 11.51 15.35 10.09
N ALA A 492 10.50 15.83 10.82
CA ALA A 492 9.96 15.14 11.99
C ALA A 492 9.35 13.79 11.61
N PHE A 493 8.60 13.71 10.48
CA PHE A 493 8.06 12.45 9.97
C PHE A 493 9.17 11.48 9.58
N GLY A 494 10.19 11.93 8.85
CA GLY A 494 11.34 11.09 8.48
C GLY A 494 12.06 10.51 9.72
N LEU A 495 12.31 11.35 10.74
CA LEU A 495 12.93 10.90 11.99
C LEU A 495 12.05 9.90 12.75
N SER A 496 10.73 10.06 12.74
CA SER A 496 9.83 9.12 13.40
C SER A 496 9.94 7.70 12.85
N GLN A 497 10.29 7.53 11.56
CA GLN A 497 10.46 6.22 10.95
C GLN A 497 11.70 5.46 11.45
N LEU A 498 12.69 6.17 11.99
CA LEU A 498 13.83 5.54 12.67
C LEU A 498 13.41 4.91 14.01
N ILE A 499 12.38 5.46 14.67
CA ILE A 499 11.78 4.83 15.86
C ILE A 499 11.15 3.49 15.47
N PHE A 500 10.42 3.45 14.36
CA PHE A 500 9.86 2.20 13.84
C PHE A 500 10.93 1.15 13.55
N LEU A 501 12.00 1.53 12.84
CA LEU A 501 13.14 0.65 12.60
C LEU A 501 13.70 0.07 13.90
N TRP A 502 13.87 0.91 14.91
CA TRP A 502 14.37 0.48 16.19
C TRP A 502 13.42 -0.48 16.91
N VAL A 503 12.10 -0.22 16.86
CA VAL A 503 11.09 -1.14 17.40
C VAL A 503 11.18 -2.52 16.75
N VAL A 504 11.27 -2.56 15.41
CA VAL A 504 11.39 -3.83 14.66
C VAL A 504 12.67 -4.57 15.01
N ILE A 505 13.83 -3.89 15.02
CA ILE A 505 15.12 -4.50 15.37
C ILE A 505 15.08 -5.04 16.81
N LYS A 506 14.55 -4.27 17.74
CA LYS A 506 14.44 -4.69 19.15
C LYS A 506 13.55 -5.92 19.30
N CYS A 507 12.42 -5.95 18.61
CA CYS A 507 11.50 -7.08 18.61
C CYS A 507 12.12 -8.36 18.02
N ILE A 508 12.87 -8.24 16.90
CA ILE A 508 13.57 -9.38 16.29
C ILE A 508 14.67 -9.93 17.21
N ARG A 509 15.41 -9.05 17.89
CA ARG A 509 16.51 -9.45 18.80
C ARG A 509 16.03 -10.11 20.07
N GLY A 510 14.78 -9.89 20.47
CA GLY A 510 14.17 -10.48 21.67
C GLY A 510 13.08 -9.58 22.24
N GLY A 511 12.37 -10.11 23.23
CA GLY A 511 11.27 -9.44 23.90
C GLY A 511 10.46 -10.44 24.72
N GLU A 512 9.35 -10.01 25.27
CA GLU A 512 8.35 -10.89 25.85
C GLU A 512 7.84 -11.86 24.79
N LYS A 513 7.76 -13.14 25.11
CA LYS A 513 7.31 -14.15 24.15
C LYS A 513 5.84 -13.95 23.80
N ALA A 514 5.57 -13.90 22.52
CA ALA A 514 4.21 -13.81 22.02
C ALA A 514 3.53 -15.18 22.10
N SER A 515 2.27 -15.18 22.52
CA SER A 515 1.42 -16.38 22.43
C SER A 515 1.04 -16.67 20.96
N ALA A 516 0.47 -17.82 20.71
CA ALA A 516 -0.10 -18.13 19.37
C ALA A 516 -1.16 -17.10 18.95
N LYS A 517 -1.88 -16.55 19.92
CA LYS A 517 -2.92 -15.52 19.72
C LYS A 517 -2.65 -14.32 20.63
N PRO A 518 -1.72 -13.43 20.28
CA PRO A 518 -1.36 -12.28 21.12
C PRO A 518 -2.50 -11.30 21.31
N TRP A 519 -3.42 -11.24 20.36
CA TRP A 519 -4.63 -10.42 20.43
C TRP A 519 -5.84 -11.32 20.75
N GLU A 520 -6.32 -11.27 21.98
CA GLU A 520 -7.33 -12.20 22.51
C GLU A 520 -8.55 -12.39 21.62
N ARG A 521 -9.00 -11.31 20.97
CA ARG A 521 -10.22 -11.27 20.15
C ARG A 521 -9.95 -11.37 18.65
N ALA A 522 -8.70 -11.57 18.22
CA ALA A 522 -8.39 -11.78 16.82
C ALA A 522 -8.96 -13.12 16.34
N GLU A 523 -9.52 -13.15 15.14
CA GLU A 523 -10.07 -14.34 14.50
C GLU A 523 -9.36 -14.60 13.19
N GLY A 524 -9.20 -15.86 12.79
CA GLY A 524 -8.56 -16.29 11.56
C GLY A 524 -7.64 -17.48 11.76
N LEU A 525 -7.37 -18.21 10.67
CA LEU A 525 -6.52 -19.41 10.71
C LEU A 525 -5.07 -19.08 11.09
N GLU A 526 -4.59 -17.90 10.75
CA GLU A 526 -3.26 -17.42 11.12
C GLU A 526 -3.04 -17.34 12.64
N TRP A 527 -4.10 -17.26 13.43
CA TRP A 527 -4.04 -17.19 14.89
C TRP A 527 -4.20 -18.57 15.55
N THR A 528 -4.41 -19.63 14.76
CA THR A 528 -4.48 -21.01 15.29
C THR A 528 -3.13 -21.71 15.37
N VAL A 529 -2.09 -21.11 14.77
CA VAL A 529 -0.73 -21.65 14.72
C VAL A 529 0.20 -20.92 15.68
N PRO A 530 1.33 -21.53 16.11
CA PRO A 530 2.30 -20.90 17.03
C PRO A 530 2.85 -19.56 16.53
N SER A 531 3.45 -18.80 17.44
CA SER A 531 4.27 -17.60 17.14
C SER A 531 5.71 -17.86 17.61
N PRO A 532 6.75 -17.82 16.72
CA PRO A 532 6.63 -17.61 15.27
C PRO A 532 5.92 -18.75 14.55
N ALA A 533 5.32 -18.45 13.38
CA ALA A 533 4.69 -19.48 12.57
C ALA A 533 5.75 -20.47 12.05
N PRO A 534 5.49 -21.80 12.08
CA PRO A 534 6.44 -22.81 11.60
C PRO A 534 6.72 -22.64 10.10
N HIS A 535 7.86 -23.20 9.65
CA HIS A 535 8.29 -23.09 8.23
C HIS A 535 7.22 -23.60 7.26
N HIS A 536 6.65 -24.78 7.55
CA HIS A 536 5.44 -25.29 6.90
C HIS A 536 4.26 -25.16 7.87
N THR A 537 3.25 -24.36 7.51
CA THR A 537 2.19 -23.98 8.45
C THR A 537 1.05 -25.00 8.45
N PHE A 538 0.61 -25.47 7.28
CA PHE A 538 -0.51 -26.39 7.11
C PHE A 538 -0.11 -27.56 6.19
N SER A 539 0.61 -28.52 6.73
CA SER A 539 0.91 -29.78 6.01
C SER A 539 -0.37 -30.56 5.69
N THR A 540 -1.37 -30.45 6.56
CA THR A 540 -2.74 -30.96 6.33
C THR A 540 -3.70 -29.77 6.34
N PRO A 541 -4.50 -29.56 5.27
CA PRO A 541 -5.43 -28.44 5.21
C PRO A 541 -6.41 -28.46 6.39
N PRO A 542 -6.58 -27.35 7.14
CA PRO A 542 -7.56 -27.27 8.21
C PRO A 542 -8.98 -27.29 7.63
N LYS A 543 -9.95 -27.81 8.37
CA LYS A 543 -11.37 -27.69 8.01
C LYS A 543 -11.91 -26.36 8.52
N VAL A 544 -12.69 -25.69 7.68
CA VAL A 544 -13.39 -24.45 8.03
C VAL A 544 -14.89 -24.75 8.02
N ASP A 545 -15.50 -24.78 9.21
CA ASP A 545 -16.94 -25.06 9.40
C ASP A 545 -17.83 -23.88 8.97
#